data_cc7adf49c4dc764f813b4e3fccfcb7c2
#
_entry.id   cc7adf49c4dc764f813b4e3fccfcb7c2
#
_cell.length_a   1.000
_cell.length_b   1.000
_cell.length_c   1.000
_cell.angle_alpha   90.00
_cell.angle_beta   90.00
_cell.angle_gamma   90.00
#
_symmetry.space_group_name_H-M   'P 1'
#
loop_
_entity.id
_entity.type
_entity.pdbx_description
1 polymer ?
#
loop_
_entity_poly.entity_id
_entity_poly.type
_entity_poly.pdbx_seq_one_letter_code
_entity_poly.pdbx_strand_id
1 'polypeptide(L)'
;THIEIEITKENHIRVTDDGRGIPVDIQEKTGRPAVETVFTVLHAGGKFGGGGYKVSGGLHGVGASVVNALSTDLTVQVFKDGNIYEQSYKRGAVLEDLKIIGTTDKHGTSVYFVPDPEIFQETTVFEFDKLANRVRELAFLNKGLKLTITDFREEEPVRKSFCYEGGIKSYVEHLNKSKQVLFEEPIYVEGEQDGIQVEVAMQYTSGYHTNLLSFTNNIHTYEGGTHESGMKTALTRVINDYARRQKLMKENEEKLSGEDVREGLTAVVSIKHPDPQFEGQTKTKLGNSEARTITDRLFSTHFDKFLMENPQVARKIVEKGILASKARLAAKRAREVTRKKSGLEISNLPGKLADCSSNDPTISELFIVEGDSAGGSAKQGRSRHFQAILPIRGKILNVEKATLDKILANEEIRSLFTAMGTGFGGDFDLSKARYQKLVIMTDADVDGSHIRTLLITLFYRYMRPAVEAEYIYIAQPPLYKLKQGKNEYYIQNDKELEEKLKELPAHPKPQLSRYKGLGEMDAEQLWETTMNPENRSMLQVSVEDAAEADQILDILMGDRVEPRREFIESNAKYVNMEDLDI
;
A
#
# COMPACT_ATOMS: atom_id res chain seq x y z
N THR A 1 2.05 23.56 -16.90
CA THR A 1 2.94 22.59 -17.57
C THR A 1 3.98 22.01 -16.61
N HIS A 2 4.33 22.73 -15.53
CA HIS A 2 5.31 22.30 -14.54
C HIS A 2 4.87 22.68 -13.12
N ILE A 3 5.04 21.75 -12.18
CA ILE A 3 4.90 21.99 -10.74
C ILE A 3 6.21 21.57 -10.09
N GLU A 4 6.77 22.44 -9.26
CA GLU A 4 7.99 22.22 -8.50
C GLU A 4 7.66 22.17 -7.00
N ILE A 5 8.17 21.15 -6.30
CA ILE A 5 7.99 20.94 -4.88
C ILE A 5 9.39 20.95 -4.26
N GLU A 6 9.59 21.74 -3.22
CA GLU A 6 10.86 21.88 -2.52
C GLU A 6 10.68 21.58 -1.03
N ILE A 7 11.53 20.71 -0.49
CA ILE A 7 11.76 20.61 0.95
C ILE A 7 12.97 21.50 1.24
N THR A 8 12.78 22.59 1.97
CA THR A 8 13.85 23.55 2.27
C THR A 8 14.83 22.99 3.30
N LYS A 9 15.95 23.68 3.50
CA LYS A 9 16.95 23.31 4.52
C LYS A 9 16.38 23.23 5.93
N GLU A 10 15.39 24.06 6.22
CA GLU A 10 14.68 24.13 7.49
C GLU A 10 13.56 23.10 7.62
N ASN A 11 13.44 22.18 6.65
CA ASN A 11 12.36 21.18 6.58
C ASN A 11 10.96 21.81 6.42
N HIS A 12 10.85 22.87 5.62
CA HIS A 12 9.58 23.49 5.21
C HIS A 12 9.26 23.11 3.76
N ILE A 13 8.01 23.31 3.34
CA ILE A 13 7.60 23.00 1.97
C ILE A 13 7.33 24.28 1.18
N ARG A 14 7.80 24.28 -0.07
CA ARG A 14 7.38 25.22 -1.11
C ARG A 14 6.85 24.46 -2.30
N VAL A 15 5.67 24.85 -2.79
CA VAL A 15 5.07 24.32 -4.02
C VAL A 15 4.85 25.46 -4.98
N THR A 16 5.45 25.39 -6.16
CA THR A 16 5.37 26.40 -7.20
C THR A 16 4.82 25.81 -8.49
N ASP A 17 3.80 26.43 -9.08
CA ASP A 17 3.24 26.06 -10.37
C ASP A 17 3.43 27.19 -11.41
N ASP A 18 3.40 26.80 -12.67
CA ASP A 18 3.37 27.72 -13.82
C ASP A 18 1.95 27.88 -14.40
N GLY A 19 0.93 27.79 -13.56
CA GLY A 19 -0.47 27.92 -13.91
C GLY A 19 -0.89 29.38 -14.18
N ARG A 20 -2.20 29.63 -14.17
CA ARG A 20 -2.76 30.98 -14.41
C ARG A 20 -2.55 31.95 -13.24
N GLY A 21 -2.08 31.51 -12.13
CA GLY A 21 -2.08 32.22 -10.86
C GLY A 21 -3.48 32.32 -10.23
N ILE A 22 -3.53 32.29 -8.90
CA ILE A 22 -4.77 32.51 -8.16
C ILE A 22 -5.26 33.95 -8.43
N PRO A 23 -6.58 34.19 -8.62
CA PRO A 23 -7.09 35.55 -8.76
C PRO A 23 -6.75 36.43 -7.55
N VAL A 24 -6.35 37.66 -7.81
CA VAL A 24 -5.97 38.65 -6.77
C VAL A 24 -7.00 39.77 -6.61
N ASP A 25 -8.00 39.82 -7.50
CA ASP A 25 -9.06 40.84 -7.50
C ASP A 25 -9.94 40.71 -6.25
N ILE A 26 -10.55 41.83 -5.85
CA ILE A 26 -11.51 41.86 -4.75
C ILE A 26 -12.79 41.12 -5.14
N GLN A 27 -13.18 40.16 -4.35
CA GLN A 27 -14.44 39.44 -4.54
C GLN A 27 -15.62 40.26 -4.01
N GLU A 28 -16.63 40.48 -4.84
CA GLU A 28 -17.82 41.26 -4.47
C GLU A 28 -18.55 40.71 -3.24
N LYS A 29 -18.61 39.37 -3.08
CA LYS A 29 -19.31 38.71 -1.98
C LYS A 29 -18.61 38.85 -0.63
N THR A 30 -17.30 38.87 -0.59
CA THR A 30 -16.51 38.86 0.65
C THR A 30 -15.86 40.22 0.95
N GLY A 31 -15.74 41.10 -0.06
CA GLY A 31 -15.00 42.35 0.04
C GLY A 31 -13.50 42.17 0.23
N ARG A 32 -12.97 40.98 0.01
CA ARG A 32 -11.57 40.59 0.22
C ARG A 32 -10.92 40.12 -1.10
N PRO A 33 -9.59 40.16 -1.20
CA PRO A 33 -8.90 39.55 -2.33
C PRO A 33 -9.28 38.06 -2.50
N ALA A 34 -9.39 37.59 -3.74
CA ALA A 34 -9.77 36.20 -3.99
C ALA A 34 -8.75 35.23 -3.39
N VAL A 35 -7.44 35.54 -3.45
CA VAL A 35 -6.39 34.73 -2.82
C VAL A 35 -6.59 34.62 -1.31
N GLU A 36 -6.92 35.72 -0.61
CA GLU A 36 -7.22 35.69 0.82
C GLU A 36 -8.43 34.81 1.13
N THR A 37 -9.50 34.93 0.33
CA THR A 37 -10.70 34.12 0.49
C THR A 37 -10.39 32.62 0.34
N VAL A 38 -9.54 32.23 -0.62
CA VAL A 38 -9.15 30.82 -0.83
C VAL A 38 -8.40 30.24 0.37
N PHE A 39 -7.57 31.02 1.05
CA PHE A 39 -6.75 30.55 2.17
C PHE A 39 -7.37 30.74 3.54
N THR A 40 -8.46 31.51 3.69
CA THR A 40 -9.06 31.81 5.01
C THR A 40 -10.51 31.38 5.17
N VAL A 41 -11.24 31.17 4.04
CA VAL A 41 -12.66 30.85 4.10
C VAL A 41 -12.89 29.38 3.72
N LEU A 42 -13.61 28.66 4.59
CA LEU A 42 -14.03 27.29 4.28
C LEU A 42 -15.09 27.30 3.18
N HIS A 43 -15.06 26.29 2.33
CA HIS A 43 -15.95 26.14 1.17
C HIS A 43 -15.85 27.28 0.15
N ALA A 44 -14.72 27.98 0.12
CA ALA A 44 -14.42 28.97 -0.89
C ALA A 44 -13.53 28.36 -1.99
N GLY A 45 -13.78 28.71 -3.23
CA GLY A 45 -12.92 28.32 -4.36
C GLY A 45 -13.61 28.45 -5.70
N GLY A 46 -12.83 28.75 -6.76
CA GLY A 46 -13.30 28.86 -8.14
C GLY A 46 -13.71 27.53 -8.79
N LYS A 47 -13.74 26.45 -8.01
CA LYS A 47 -14.14 25.09 -8.44
C LYS A 47 -15.64 24.85 -8.29
N PHE A 48 -16.37 25.78 -7.63
CA PHE A 48 -17.82 25.73 -7.43
C PHE A 48 -18.52 26.67 -8.43
N GLY A 49 -19.41 26.14 -9.25
CA GLY A 49 -20.31 26.95 -10.06
C GLY A 49 -19.79 27.35 -11.46
N GLY A 50 -19.14 26.45 -12.15
CA GLY A 50 -19.04 26.49 -13.62
C GLY A 50 -18.17 27.56 -14.24
N GLY A 51 -17.00 27.24 -14.69
CA GLY A 51 -16.22 28.02 -15.66
C GLY A 51 -14.71 27.96 -15.53
N GLY A 52 -14.16 27.65 -14.37
CA GLY A 52 -12.72 27.65 -14.16
C GLY A 52 -12.04 26.28 -14.31
N TYR A 53 -12.73 25.22 -13.90
CA TYR A 53 -12.20 23.86 -13.88
C TYR A 53 -13.25 22.87 -14.37
N LYS A 54 -12.93 22.06 -15.39
CA LYS A 54 -13.83 21.01 -15.87
C LYS A 54 -13.92 19.85 -14.88
N VAL A 55 -12.82 19.55 -14.17
CA VAL A 55 -12.70 18.44 -13.21
C VAL A 55 -11.75 18.84 -12.08
N SER A 56 -12.07 18.49 -10.85
CA SER A 56 -11.24 18.75 -9.68
C SER A 56 -11.34 17.64 -8.64
N GLY A 57 -10.21 17.29 -8.00
CA GLY A 57 -10.19 16.45 -6.80
C GLY A 57 -10.64 17.19 -5.52
N GLY A 58 -10.55 18.52 -5.52
CA GLY A 58 -11.00 19.36 -4.41
C GLY A 58 -12.50 19.66 -4.51
N LEU A 59 -13.33 18.89 -3.79
CA LEU A 59 -14.79 18.99 -3.84
C LEU A 59 -15.38 19.97 -2.82
N HIS A 60 -14.66 20.25 -1.74
CA HIS A 60 -15.20 21.00 -0.61
C HIS A 60 -14.61 22.41 -0.44
N GLY A 61 -13.61 22.79 -1.27
CA GLY A 61 -12.97 24.11 -1.18
C GLY A 61 -12.31 24.40 0.17
N VAL A 62 -11.76 23.37 0.78
CA VAL A 62 -11.13 23.49 2.12
C VAL A 62 -9.62 23.20 2.13
N GLY A 63 -9.05 22.64 1.06
CA GLY A 63 -7.65 22.20 1.07
C GLY A 63 -6.66 23.30 1.40
N ALA A 64 -6.75 24.45 0.73
CA ALA A 64 -5.85 25.58 0.96
C ALA A 64 -6.03 26.20 2.35
N SER A 65 -7.28 26.40 2.78
CA SER A 65 -7.59 26.96 4.11
C SER A 65 -7.19 26.01 5.25
N VAL A 66 -7.28 24.70 5.05
CA VAL A 66 -6.80 23.70 6.02
C VAL A 66 -5.28 23.72 6.14
N VAL A 67 -4.54 23.75 5.01
CA VAL A 67 -3.07 23.88 5.06
C VAL A 67 -2.66 25.14 5.82
N ASN A 68 -3.35 26.27 5.58
CA ASN A 68 -3.11 27.51 6.32
C ASN A 68 -3.38 27.32 7.82
N ALA A 69 -4.52 26.75 8.19
CA ALA A 69 -4.88 26.54 9.60
C ALA A 69 -3.90 25.60 10.35
N LEU A 70 -3.30 24.65 9.64
CA LEU A 70 -2.35 23.66 10.16
C LEU A 70 -0.88 24.14 10.10
N SER A 71 -0.63 25.40 9.73
CA SER A 71 0.71 25.95 9.56
C SER A 71 0.97 27.08 10.54
N THR A 72 2.17 27.11 11.15
CA THR A 72 2.62 28.26 11.93
C THR A 72 2.80 29.48 11.07
N ASP A 73 3.29 29.29 9.85
CA ASP A 73 3.55 30.33 8.87
C ASP A 73 3.19 29.81 7.47
N LEU A 74 2.47 30.61 6.70
CA LEU A 74 2.17 30.34 5.31
C LEU A 74 2.29 31.62 4.51
N THR A 75 3.00 31.55 3.38
CA THR A 75 3.17 32.68 2.45
C THR A 75 2.76 32.25 1.05
N VAL A 76 1.90 33.06 0.43
CA VAL A 76 1.47 32.86 -0.96
C VAL A 76 2.02 33.95 -1.81
N GLN A 77 2.70 33.58 -2.90
CA GLN A 77 3.08 34.48 -3.97
C GLN A 77 2.29 34.14 -5.24
N VAL A 78 1.68 35.15 -5.84
CA VAL A 78 0.97 35.00 -7.12
C VAL A 78 1.70 35.81 -8.19
N PHE A 79 2.10 35.14 -9.24
CA PHE A 79 2.74 35.73 -10.42
C PHE A 79 1.67 35.98 -11.48
N LYS A 80 1.26 37.23 -11.64
CA LYS A 80 0.14 37.58 -12.52
C LYS A 80 0.21 39.03 -12.99
N ASP A 81 -0.18 39.25 -14.23
CA ASP A 81 -0.30 40.56 -14.82
C ASP A 81 0.95 41.45 -14.68
N GLY A 82 2.13 40.81 -14.80
CA GLY A 82 3.43 41.46 -14.70
C GLY A 82 3.90 41.77 -13.27
N ASN A 83 3.14 41.41 -12.26
CA ASN A 83 3.42 41.67 -10.85
C ASN A 83 3.60 40.40 -10.02
N ILE A 84 4.33 40.53 -8.92
CA ILE A 84 4.42 39.54 -7.85
C ILE A 84 3.58 40.04 -6.68
N TYR A 85 2.46 39.38 -6.44
CA TYR A 85 1.61 39.64 -5.28
C TYR A 85 2.02 38.70 -4.15
N GLU A 86 2.06 39.18 -2.91
CA GLU A 86 2.38 38.37 -1.74
C GLU A 86 1.42 38.63 -0.60
N GLN A 87 1.01 37.57 0.07
CA GLN A 87 0.24 37.63 1.31
C GLN A 87 0.72 36.55 2.27
N SER A 88 0.82 36.89 3.55
CA SER A 88 1.28 36.02 4.62
C SER A 88 0.18 35.73 5.63
N TYR A 89 0.23 34.53 6.18
CA TYR A 89 -0.76 34.00 7.12
C TYR A 89 -0.07 33.31 8.29
N LYS A 90 -0.79 33.20 9.40
CA LYS A 90 -0.34 32.49 10.60
C LYS A 90 -1.51 31.74 11.22
N ARG A 91 -1.43 30.41 11.30
CA ARG A 91 -2.46 29.55 11.91
C ARG A 91 -3.86 29.88 11.42
N GLY A 92 -4.05 30.01 10.11
CA GLY A 92 -5.32 30.32 9.46
C GLY A 92 -5.68 31.79 9.38
N ALA A 93 -5.03 32.68 10.15
CA ALA A 93 -5.30 34.11 10.16
C ALA A 93 -4.38 34.88 9.19
N VAL A 94 -4.90 35.97 8.62
CA VAL A 94 -4.10 36.90 7.82
C VAL A 94 -3.09 37.59 8.74
N LEU A 95 -1.82 37.55 8.39
CA LEU A 95 -0.75 38.25 9.08
C LEU A 95 -0.46 39.62 8.44
N GLU A 96 -0.43 39.66 7.11
CA GLU A 96 -0.20 40.86 6.33
C GLU A 96 -1.21 40.94 5.17
N ASP A 97 -1.64 42.15 4.81
CA ASP A 97 -2.48 42.38 3.65
C ASP A 97 -1.76 42.05 2.35
N LEU A 98 -2.53 41.73 1.30
CA LEU A 98 -1.99 41.49 -0.03
C LEU A 98 -1.24 42.71 -0.56
N LYS A 99 0.02 42.53 -0.93
CA LYS A 99 0.89 43.60 -1.45
C LYS A 99 1.63 43.17 -2.71
N ILE A 100 1.98 44.13 -3.54
CA ILE A 100 2.88 43.91 -4.68
C ILE A 100 4.31 44.10 -4.15
N ILE A 101 5.13 43.04 -4.32
CA ILE A 101 6.53 43.03 -3.86
C ILE A 101 7.54 43.15 -4.99
N GLY A 102 7.11 43.06 -6.24
CA GLY A 102 7.99 43.14 -7.39
C GLY A 102 7.25 42.92 -8.71
N THR A 103 8.03 42.87 -9.79
CA THR A 103 7.55 42.60 -11.15
C THR A 103 8.12 41.30 -11.66
N THR A 104 7.42 40.64 -12.59
CA THR A 104 7.82 39.35 -13.16
C THR A 104 7.23 39.11 -14.52
N ASP A 105 7.95 38.38 -15.37
CA ASP A 105 7.43 37.85 -16.64
C ASP A 105 6.81 36.44 -16.47
N LYS A 106 6.89 35.85 -15.26
CA LYS A 106 6.32 34.53 -14.95
C LYS A 106 4.84 34.64 -14.64
N HIS A 107 4.16 33.54 -14.76
CA HIS A 107 2.79 33.32 -14.26
C HIS A 107 2.70 32.08 -13.40
N GLY A 108 1.73 32.04 -12.48
CA GLY A 108 1.53 30.90 -11.60
C GLY A 108 1.37 31.29 -10.13
N THR A 109 1.53 30.29 -9.25
CA THR A 109 1.42 30.49 -7.81
C THR A 109 2.55 29.76 -7.11
N SER A 110 3.09 30.35 -6.06
CA SER A 110 4.02 29.71 -5.13
C SER A 110 3.44 29.76 -3.72
N VAL A 111 3.35 28.61 -3.08
CA VAL A 111 2.87 28.48 -1.69
C VAL A 111 4.00 27.90 -0.84
N TYR A 112 4.38 28.62 0.17
CA TYR A 112 5.37 28.19 1.19
C TYR A 112 4.67 28.03 2.52
N PHE A 113 4.93 26.94 3.25
CA PHE A 113 4.32 26.71 4.55
C PHE A 113 5.19 25.91 5.50
N VAL A 114 4.93 26.11 6.80
CA VAL A 114 5.62 25.49 7.93
C VAL A 114 4.58 24.73 8.76
N PRO A 115 4.68 23.39 8.89
CA PRO A 115 3.74 22.61 9.73
C PRO A 115 3.77 23.07 11.18
N ASP A 116 2.59 23.13 11.82
CA ASP A 116 2.48 23.53 13.23
C ASP A 116 2.81 22.36 14.17
N PRO A 117 3.92 22.42 14.96
CA PRO A 117 4.29 21.35 15.89
C PRO A 117 3.32 21.20 17.08
N GLU A 118 2.47 22.18 17.36
CA GLU A 118 1.40 22.02 18.37
C GLU A 118 0.30 21.07 17.89
N ILE A 119 0.13 20.95 16.57
CA ILE A 119 -0.86 20.06 15.93
C ILE A 119 -0.19 18.73 15.57
N PHE A 120 0.97 18.78 14.89
CA PHE A 120 1.73 17.61 14.47
C PHE A 120 2.73 17.21 15.56
N GLN A 121 2.22 16.61 16.65
CA GLN A 121 3.02 16.32 17.87
C GLN A 121 4.00 15.17 17.70
N GLU A 122 3.73 14.21 16.81
CA GLU A 122 4.61 13.06 16.59
C GLU A 122 5.82 13.43 15.72
N THR A 123 5.59 14.12 14.61
CA THR A 123 6.65 14.58 13.71
C THR A 123 6.17 15.71 12.81
N THR A 124 7.08 16.63 12.49
CA THR A 124 6.92 17.61 11.41
C THR A 124 7.91 17.37 10.26
N VAL A 125 8.70 16.27 10.34
CA VAL A 125 9.73 15.96 9.36
C VAL A 125 9.10 15.33 8.11
N PHE A 126 9.36 15.93 6.96
CA PHE A 126 8.89 15.39 5.68
C PHE A 126 9.75 14.23 5.20
N GLU A 127 9.10 13.16 4.77
CA GLU A 127 9.75 11.99 4.18
C GLU A 127 9.83 12.15 2.65
N PHE A 128 11.07 12.37 2.15
CA PHE A 128 11.30 12.65 0.73
C PHE A 128 10.78 11.54 -0.19
N ASP A 129 11.04 10.27 0.14
CA ASP A 129 10.64 9.15 -0.74
C ASP A 129 9.12 8.96 -0.79
N LYS A 130 8.40 9.15 0.32
CA LYS A 130 6.92 9.15 0.33
C LYS A 130 6.37 10.25 -0.58
N LEU A 131 6.89 11.46 -0.45
CA LEU A 131 6.46 12.58 -1.30
C LEU A 131 6.81 12.33 -2.77
N ALA A 132 8.03 11.83 -3.05
CA ALA A 132 8.48 11.53 -4.41
C ALA A 132 7.63 10.45 -5.09
N ASN A 133 7.22 9.40 -4.36
CA ASN A 133 6.33 8.36 -4.88
C ASN A 133 4.95 8.93 -5.21
N ARG A 134 4.37 9.76 -4.34
CA ARG A 134 3.09 10.41 -4.61
C ARG A 134 3.18 11.40 -5.80
N VAL A 135 4.26 12.13 -5.92
CA VAL A 135 4.53 13.04 -7.04
C VAL A 135 4.65 12.26 -8.34
N ARG A 136 5.33 11.11 -8.34
CA ARG A 136 5.42 10.20 -9.48
C ARG A 136 4.05 9.67 -9.91
N GLU A 137 3.24 9.23 -8.97
CA GLU A 137 1.87 8.76 -9.23
C GLU A 137 1.02 9.85 -9.90
N LEU A 138 1.07 11.07 -9.36
CA LEU A 138 0.37 12.23 -9.96
C LEU A 138 0.87 12.55 -11.38
N ALA A 139 2.15 12.36 -11.66
CA ALA A 139 2.71 12.55 -13.01
C ALA A 139 2.17 11.50 -14.00
N PHE A 140 1.98 10.25 -13.58
CA PHE A 140 1.32 9.23 -14.41
C PHE A 140 -0.15 9.54 -14.68
N LEU A 141 -0.87 10.05 -13.68
CA LEU A 141 -2.30 10.38 -13.80
C LEU A 141 -2.57 11.65 -14.62
N ASN A 142 -1.55 12.48 -14.86
CA ASN A 142 -1.65 13.73 -15.60
C ASN A 142 -0.65 13.75 -16.76
N LYS A 143 -1.04 13.14 -17.85
CA LYS A 143 -0.25 12.99 -19.08
C LYS A 143 0.43 14.31 -19.49
N GLY A 144 1.76 14.28 -19.66
CA GLY A 144 2.56 15.42 -20.11
C GLY A 144 2.82 16.51 -19.05
N LEU A 145 2.26 16.38 -17.83
CA LEU A 145 2.57 17.29 -16.72
C LEU A 145 3.93 16.94 -16.12
N LYS A 146 4.83 17.92 -16.08
CA LYS A 146 6.13 17.77 -15.41
C LYS A 146 6.00 18.08 -13.93
N LEU A 147 6.39 17.14 -13.09
CA LEU A 147 6.45 17.29 -11.64
C LEU A 147 7.89 17.09 -11.17
N THR A 148 8.41 18.04 -10.39
CA THR A 148 9.76 17.96 -9.83
C THR A 148 9.69 18.08 -8.32
N ILE A 149 10.42 17.23 -7.60
CA ILE A 149 10.61 17.35 -6.16
C ILE A 149 12.09 17.44 -5.84
N THR A 150 12.47 18.40 -4.99
CA THR A 150 13.86 18.64 -4.59
C THR A 150 13.94 18.72 -3.06
N ASP A 151 14.85 17.98 -2.47
CA ASP A 151 15.19 18.04 -1.04
C ASP A 151 16.50 18.80 -0.87
N PHE A 152 16.46 19.92 -0.16
CA PHE A 152 17.60 20.79 0.10
C PHE A 152 18.20 20.61 1.49
N ARG A 153 17.76 19.62 2.27
CA ARG A 153 18.22 19.42 3.65
C ARG A 153 19.68 18.94 3.74
N GLU A 154 20.12 18.18 2.74
CA GLU A 154 21.51 17.72 2.63
C GLU A 154 22.40 18.75 1.90
N GLU A 155 23.72 18.62 2.02
CA GLU A 155 24.66 19.51 1.32
C GLU A 155 24.51 19.43 -0.21
N GLU A 156 24.31 18.21 -0.74
CA GLU A 156 23.95 17.98 -2.14
C GLU A 156 22.44 17.74 -2.25
N PRO A 157 21.68 18.65 -2.89
CA PRO A 157 20.25 18.50 -3.02
C PRO A 157 19.87 17.24 -3.81
N VAL A 158 18.92 16.46 -3.28
CA VAL A 158 18.37 15.30 -3.96
C VAL A 158 17.18 15.73 -4.80
N ARG A 159 17.26 15.55 -6.13
CA ARG A 159 16.23 15.96 -7.07
C ARG A 159 15.69 14.80 -7.87
N LYS A 160 14.35 14.66 -7.92
CA LYS A 160 13.63 13.73 -8.80
C LYS A 160 12.64 14.51 -9.67
N SER A 161 12.59 14.19 -10.98
CA SER A 161 11.68 14.84 -11.93
C SER A 161 10.93 13.78 -12.73
N PHE A 162 9.62 13.94 -12.86
CA PHE A 162 8.71 13.00 -13.48
C PHE A 162 7.87 13.70 -14.55
N CYS A 163 7.79 13.09 -15.73
CA CYS A 163 6.94 13.52 -16.83
C CYS A 163 6.67 12.30 -17.71
N TYR A 164 5.40 11.93 -17.90
CA TYR A 164 5.01 10.72 -18.62
C TYR A 164 4.02 11.05 -19.72
N GLU A 165 4.49 11.05 -20.97
CA GLU A 165 3.65 11.28 -22.15
C GLU A 165 2.63 10.16 -22.39
N GLY A 166 2.90 8.96 -21.94
CA GLY A 166 2.00 7.81 -22.01
C GLY A 166 0.92 7.78 -20.92
N GLY A 167 1.00 8.67 -19.92
CA GLY A 167 0.02 8.73 -18.84
C GLY A 167 -0.12 7.41 -18.09
N ILE A 168 -1.35 6.92 -17.88
CA ILE A 168 -1.61 5.66 -17.16
C ILE A 168 -1.12 4.40 -17.92
N LYS A 169 -0.89 4.47 -19.24
CA LYS A 169 -0.23 3.40 -19.98
C LYS A 169 1.20 3.20 -19.46
N SER A 170 1.95 4.31 -19.33
CA SER A 170 3.30 4.28 -18.74
C SER A 170 3.28 3.86 -17.26
N TYR A 171 2.18 4.13 -16.56
CA TYR A 171 2.02 3.66 -15.19
C TYR A 171 1.95 2.12 -15.12
N VAL A 172 1.17 1.48 -15.99
CA VAL A 172 1.10 0.01 -16.08
C VAL A 172 2.45 -0.58 -16.46
N GLU A 173 3.16 0.03 -17.42
CA GLU A 173 4.53 -0.37 -17.79
C GLU A 173 5.48 -0.30 -16.57
N HIS A 174 5.39 0.78 -15.81
CA HIS A 174 6.17 0.96 -14.58
C HIS A 174 5.85 -0.12 -13.53
N LEU A 175 4.57 -0.41 -13.28
CA LEU A 175 4.11 -1.44 -12.34
C LEU A 175 4.56 -2.85 -12.74
N ASN A 176 4.76 -3.09 -14.02
CA ASN A 176 5.16 -4.39 -14.56
C ASN A 176 6.66 -4.49 -14.90
N LYS A 177 7.46 -3.48 -14.59
CA LYS A 177 8.89 -3.42 -14.92
C LYS A 177 9.67 -4.66 -14.44
N SER A 178 9.33 -5.17 -13.25
CA SER A 178 9.94 -6.38 -12.66
C SER A 178 9.29 -7.68 -13.12
N LYS A 179 8.10 -7.63 -13.75
CA LYS A 179 7.25 -8.78 -14.06
C LYS A 179 7.48 -9.31 -15.48
N GLN A 180 7.17 -10.58 -15.69
CA GLN A 180 7.14 -11.16 -17.02
C GLN A 180 5.75 -10.91 -17.65
N VAL A 181 5.70 -10.01 -18.64
CA VAL A 181 4.45 -9.67 -19.34
C VAL A 181 4.12 -10.68 -20.43
N LEU A 182 2.85 -10.90 -20.71
CA LEU A 182 2.38 -11.79 -21.79
C LEU A 182 2.43 -11.12 -23.17
N PHE A 183 2.41 -9.80 -23.22
CA PHE A 183 2.53 -8.97 -24.42
C PHE A 183 3.15 -7.64 -24.05
N GLU A 184 3.90 -7.04 -24.99
CA GLU A 184 4.77 -5.88 -24.68
C GLU A 184 3.98 -4.60 -24.39
N GLU A 185 3.02 -4.23 -25.24
CA GLU A 185 2.27 -2.99 -25.08
C GLU A 185 1.03 -3.18 -24.21
N PRO A 186 0.84 -2.34 -23.15
CA PRO A 186 -0.41 -2.33 -22.39
C PRO A 186 -1.60 -1.96 -23.28
N ILE A 187 -2.73 -2.60 -23.03
CA ILE A 187 -4.01 -2.25 -23.62
C ILE A 187 -4.48 -0.93 -23.02
N TYR A 188 -4.85 0.02 -23.86
CA TYR A 188 -5.32 1.33 -23.43
C TYR A 188 -6.70 1.63 -24.02
N VAL A 189 -7.60 2.06 -23.18
CA VAL A 189 -8.97 2.47 -23.51
C VAL A 189 -9.21 3.86 -22.96
N GLU A 190 -9.71 4.77 -23.78
CA GLU A 190 -10.09 6.13 -23.42
C GLU A 190 -11.45 6.45 -24.02
N GLY A 191 -12.29 7.17 -23.28
CA GLY A 191 -13.57 7.66 -23.78
C GLY A 191 -14.21 8.67 -22.83
N GLU A 192 -15.16 9.44 -23.37
CA GLU A 192 -15.94 10.42 -22.61
C GLU A 192 -17.43 10.22 -22.89
N GLN A 193 -18.23 10.26 -21.84
CA GLN A 193 -19.68 10.26 -21.94
C GLN A 193 -20.28 11.07 -20.80
N ASP A 194 -21.27 11.94 -21.09
CA ASP A 194 -21.99 12.76 -20.12
C ASP A 194 -21.05 13.63 -19.24
N GLY A 195 -19.91 14.08 -19.81
CA GLY A 195 -18.89 14.85 -19.11
C GLY A 195 -17.97 14.02 -18.19
N ILE A 196 -18.15 12.70 -18.14
CA ILE A 196 -17.30 11.78 -17.41
C ILE A 196 -16.27 11.20 -18.38
N GLN A 197 -14.99 11.44 -18.11
CA GLN A 197 -13.89 10.84 -18.86
C GLN A 197 -13.45 9.55 -18.16
N VAL A 198 -13.24 8.49 -18.95
CA VAL A 198 -12.79 7.20 -18.46
C VAL A 198 -11.52 6.81 -19.22
N GLU A 199 -10.48 6.49 -18.46
CA GLU A 199 -9.24 5.91 -18.98
C GLU A 199 -8.97 4.60 -18.26
N VAL A 200 -8.62 3.57 -19.02
CA VAL A 200 -8.19 2.26 -18.49
C VAL A 200 -6.95 1.82 -19.23
N ALA A 201 -5.89 1.56 -18.50
CA ALA A 201 -4.71 0.87 -19.03
C ALA A 201 -4.55 -0.46 -18.33
N MET A 202 -4.20 -1.52 -19.06
CA MET A 202 -4.03 -2.85 -18.48
C MET A 202 -3.07 -3.73 -19.26
N GLN A 203 -2.46 -4.68 -18.56
CA GLN A 203 -1.54 -5.65 -19.13
C GLN A 203 -1.58 -6.93 -18.31
N TYR A 204 -1.41 -8.07 -18.95
CA TYR A 204 -1.33 -9.36 -18.26
C TYR A 204 0.11 -9.82 -18.11
N THR A 205 0.39 -10.43 -16.97
CA THR A 205 1.67 -11.03 -16.62
C THR A 205 1.55 -12.56 -16.49
N SER A 206 2.68 -13.25 -16.43
CA SER A 206 2.70 -14.69 -16.12
C SER A 206 2.34 -15.00 -14.66
N GLY A 207 2.35 -14.00 -13.77
CA GLY A 207 2.03 -14.14 -12.36
C GLY A 207 0.57 -14.51 -12.08
N TYR A 208 0.26 -14.72 -10.81
CA TYR A 208 -1.07 -15.18 -10.35
C TYR A 208 -1.89 -14.09 -9.67
N HIS A 209 -1.28 -12.98 -9.31
CA HIS A 209 -1.92 -11.92 -8.54
C HIS A 209 -2.52 -10.85 -9.44
N THR A 210 -3.63 -10.26 -8.97
CA THR A 210 -4.25 -9.10 -9.60
C THR A 210 -3.70 -7.85 -8.91
N ASN A 211 -3.19 -6.91 -9.70
CA ASN A 211 -2.84 -5.56 -9.24
C ASN A 211 -3.73 -4.56 -9.97
N LEU A 212 -4.74 -4.04 -9.29
CA LEU A 212 -5.70 -3.10 -9.86
C LEU A 212 -5.75 -1.84 -9.01
N LEU A 213 -5.36 -0.73 -9.61
CA LEU A 213 -5.40 0.60 -9.01
C LEU A 213 -6.55 1.40 -9.63
N SER A 214 -7.35 2.05 -8.81
CA SER A 214 -8.46 2.87 -9.28
C SER A 214 -8.39 4.29 -8.74
N PHE A 215 -8.72 5.25 -9.60
CA PHE A 215 -8.61 6.68 -9.31
C PHE A 215 -9.85 7.44 -9.75
N THR A 216 -10.24 8.43 -8.97
CA THR A 216 -11.27 9.40 -9.31
C THR A 216 -10.73 10.80 -9.10
N ASN A 217 -10.64 11.62 -10.17
CA ASN A 217 -10.10 12.99 -10.11
C ASN A 217 -8.70 13.02 -9.47
N ASN A 218 -7.81 12.10 -9.84
CA ASN A 218 -6.46 11.91 -9.32
C ASN A 218 -6.38 11.48 -7.84
N ILE A 219 -7.50 11.10 -7.22
CA ILE A 219 -7.56 10.56 -5.86
C ILE A 219 -7.57 9.03 -5.96
N HIS A 220 -6.68 8.37 -5.26
CA HIS A 220 -6.65 6.91 -5.19
C HIS A 220 -7.85 6.39 -4.39
N THR A 221 -8.72 5.62 -5.05
CA THR A 221 -9.86 4.96 -4.43
C THR A 221 -9.47 3.53 -4.03
N TYR A 222 -8.69 3.39 -2.96
CA TYR A 222 -8.11 2.11 -2.59
C TYR A 222 -9.15 1.05 -2.15
N GLU A 223 -10.34 1.46 -1.74
CA GLU A 223 -11.49 0.57 -1.54
C GLU A 223 -12.30 0.35 -2.83
N GLY A 224 -11.80 0.83 -3.96
CA GLY A 224 -12.44 0.73 -5.26
C GLY A 224 -13.60 1.70 -5.46
N GLY A 225 -14.69 1.20 -6.01
CA GLY A 225 -15.89 1.97 -6.26
C GLY A 225 -16.66 1.51 -7.50
N THR A 226 -17.64 2.29 -7.88
CA THR A 226 -18.55 1.98 -8.98
C THR A 226 -17.85 1.90 -10.34
N HIS A 227 -16.86 2.77 -10.60
CA HIS A 227 -16.05 2.76 -11.83
C HIS A 227 -15.21 1.48 -11.95
N GLU A 228 -14.56 1.06 -10.87
CA GLU A 228 -13.80 -0.19 -10.82
C GLU A 228 -14.72 -1.40 -11.01
N SER A 229 -15.88 -1.40 -10.37
CA SER A 229 -16.90 -2.45 -10.50
C SER A 229 -17.42 -2.54 -11.94
N GLY A 230 -17.62 -1.40 -12.62
CA GLY A 230 -17.99 -1.32 -14.02
C GLY A 230 -16.96 -1.98 -14.93
N MET A 231 -15.68 -1.63 -14.77
CA MET A 231 -14.57 -2.22 -15.51
C MET A 231 -14.46 -3.73 -15.27
N LYS A 232 -14.49 -4.20 -14.02
CA LYS A 232 -14.41 -5.63 -13.67
C LYS A 232 -15.54 -6.44 -14.29
N THR A 233 -16.76 -5.91 -14.28
CA THR A 233 -17.94 -6.57 -14.89
C THR A 233 -17.80 -6.65 -16.39
N ALA A 234 -17.42 -5.56 -17.04
CA ALA A 234 -17.22 -5.50 -18.48
C ALA A 234 -16.09 -6.43 -18.94
N LEU A 235 -14.94 -6.43 -18.23
CA LEU A 235 -13.80 -7.31 -18.51
C LEU A 235 -14.23 -8.78 -18.54
N THR A 236 -14.93 -9.22 -17.50
CA THR A 236 -15.39 -10.61 -17.37
C THR A 236 -16.34 -10.99 -18.48
N ARG A 237 -17.29 -10.13 -18.80
CA ARG A 237 -18.28 -10.35 -19.87
C ARG A 237 -17.62 -10.42 -21.23
N VAL A 238 -16.82 -9.43 -21.59
CA VAL A 238 -16.19 -9.32 -22.92
C VAL A 238 -15.25 -10.50 -23.19
N ILE A 239 -14.44 -10.92 -22.21
CA ILE A 239 -13.54 -12.07 -22.37
C ILE A 239 -14.35 -13.37 -22.59
N ASN A 240 -15.40 -13.62 -21.82
CA ASN A 240 -16.26 -14.80 -22.00
C ASN A 240 -16.96 -14.79 -23.36
N ASP A 241 -17.49 -13.66 -23.79
CA ASP A 241 -18.18 -13.53 -25.08
C ASP A 241 -17.22 -13.72 -26.26
N TYR A 242 -16.01 -13.14 -26.17
CA TYR A 242 -14.95 -13.34 -27.16
C TYR A 242 -14.51 -14.80 -27.24
N ALA A 243 -14.24 -15.44 -26.10
CA ALA A 243 -13.79 -16.82 -26.02
C ALA A 243 -14.80 -17.79 -26.69
N ARG A 244 -16.09 -17.55 -26.52
CA ARG A 244 -17.14 -18.32 -27.14
C ARG A 244 -17.27 -18.03 -28.64
N ARG A 245 -17.30 -16.77 -29.06
CA ARG A 245 -17.35 -16.36 -30.47
C ARG A 245 -16.20 -16.97 -31.29
N GLN A 246 -15.00 -16.99 -30.69
CA GLN A 246 -13.80 -17.53 -31.33
C GLN A 246 -13.60 -19.03 -31.10
N LYS A 247 -14.57 -19.73 -30.46
CA LYS A 247 -14.53 -21.17 -30.15
C LYS A 247 -13.30 -21.59 -29.32
N LEU A 248 -12.75 -20.70 -28.53
CA LEU A 248 -11.65 -20.99 -27.56
C LEU A 248 -12.18 -21.72 -26.32
N MET A 249 -13.48 -21.61 -26.07
CA MET A 249 -14.22 -22.36 -25.05
C MET A 249 -15.45 -23.01 -25.69
N LYS A 250 -15.82 -24.22 -25.24
CA LYS A 250 -17.02 -24.92 -25.68
C LYS A 250 -18.27 -24.29 -25.06
N GLU A 251 -19.41 -24.43 -25.71
CA GLU A 251 -20.69 -23.88 -25.22
C GLU A 251 -21.12 -24.45 -23.86
N ASN A 252 -20.78 -25.71 -23.60
CA ASN A 252 -21.09 -26.42 -22.37
C ASN A 252 -20.02 -26.26 -21.28
N GLU A 253 -18.92 -25.58 -21.54
CA GLU A 253 -17.92 -25.26 -20.51
C GLU A 253 -18.42 -24.15 -19.60
N GLU A 254 -18.05 -24.24 -18.28
CA GLU A 254 -18.36 -23.22 -17.31
C GLU A 254 -17.71 -21.89 -17.70
N LYS A 255 -18.46 -20.78 -17.55
CA LYS A 255 -17.93 -19.44 -17.80
C LYS A 255 -16.77 -19.14 -16.86
N LEU A 256 -15.79 -18.41 -17.36
CA LEU A 256 -14.72 -17.87 -16.54
C LEU A 256 -15.31 -16.91 -15.48
N SER A 257 -14.93 -17.09 -14.24
CA SER A 257 -15.30 -16.17 -13.16
C SER A 257 -14.52 -14.86 -13.26
N GLY A 258 -14.95 -13.85 -12.50
CA GLY A 258 -14.21 -12.60 -12.41
C GLY A 258 -12.78 -12.77 -11.89
N GLU A 259 -12.54 -13.72 -10.98
CA GLU A 259 -11.21 -14.05 -10.47
C GLU A 259 -10.34 -14.70 -11.57
N ASP A 260 -10.91 -15.63 -12.35
CA ASP A 260 -10.20 -16.31 -13.42
C ASP A 260 -9.69 -15.32 -14.48
N VAL A 261 -10.51 -14.34 -14.87
CA VAL A 261 -10.14 -13.36 -15.90
C VAL A 261 -9.20 -12.27 -15.37
N ARG A 262 -9.09 -12.08 -14.08
CA ARG A 262 -8.18 -11.09 -13.48
C ARG A 262 -6.86 -11.69 -12.99
N GLU A 263 -6.69 -13.01 -13.04
CA GLU A 263 -5.40 -13.61 -12.65
C GLU A 263 -4.26 -13.08 -13.52
N GLY A 264 -3.22 -12.55 -12.90
CA GLY A 264 -2.07 -11.94 -13.55
C GLY A 264 -2.32 -10.58 -14.20
N LEU A 265 -3.48 -9.96 -13.95
CA LEU A 265 -3.83 -8.64 -14.47
C LEU A 265 -3.18 -7.53 -13.65
N THR A 266 -2.48 -6.61 -14.33
CA THR A 266 -2.16 -5.27 -13.83
C THR A 266 -3.02 -4.26 -14.57
N ALA A 267 -3.81 -3.46 -13.86
CA ALA A 267 -4.68 -2.46 -14.47
C ALA A 267 -4.73 -1.16 -13.64
N VAL A 268 -4.83 -0.04 -14.35
CA VAL A 268 -5.10 1.28 -13.79
C VAL A 268 -6.39 1.79 -14.40
N VAL A 269 -7.36 2.12 -13.54
CA VAL A 269 -8.65 2.70 -13.92
C VAL A 269 -8.72 4.12 -13.38
N SER A 270 -8.79 5.10 -14.26
CA SER A 270 -8.87 6.52 -13.89
C SER A 270 -10.12 7.13 -14.49
N ILE A 271 -10.93 7.80 -13.66
CA ILE A 271 -12.02 8.60 -14.15
C ILE A 271 -11.91 10.04 -13.72
N LYS A 272 -12.38 10.94 -14.59
CA LYS A 272 -12.59 12.35 -14.28
C LYS A 272 -14.08 12.61 -14.28
N HIS A 273 -14.62 12.87 -13.10
CA HIS A 273 -16.05 13.06 -12.85
C HIS A 273 -16.31 14.50 -12.42
N PRO A 274 -17.28 15.21 -13.01
CA PRO A 274 -17.57 16.61 -12.66
C PRO A 274 -18.10 16.76 -11.22
N ASP A 275 -18.85 15.78 -10.72
CA ASP A 275 -19.46 15.79 -9.38
C ASP A 275 -19.31 14.38 -8.71
N PRO A 276 -18.08 13.99 -8.28
CA PRO A 276 -17.89 12.69 -7.68
C PRO A 276 -18.42 12.63 -6.24
N GLN A 277 -19.16 11.56 -5.93
CA GLN A 277 -19.69 11.26 -4.62
C GLN A 277 -18.93 10.07 -4.02
N PHE A 278 -18.27 10.28 -2.90
CA PHE A 278 -17.50 9.26 -2.20
C PHE A 278 -18.23 8.73 -0.98
N GLU A 279 -18.00 7.47 -0.64
CA GLU A 279 -18.43 6.88 0.62
C GLU A 279 -17.50 7.34 1.75
N GLY A 280 -17.70 8.54 2.28
CA GLY A 280 -16.94 9.09 3.40
C GLY A 280 -15.92 10.18 3.02
N GLN A 281 -15.41 10.84 4.06
CA GLN A 281 -14.52 12.02 3.93
C GLN A 281 -13.12 11.67 3.39
N THR A 282 -12.66 10.46 3.63
CA THR A 282 -11.36 9.98 3.17
C THR A 282 -11.30 9.70 1.67
N LYS A 283 -12.46 9.72 0.99
CA LYS A 283 -12.60 9.55 -0.48
C LYS A 283 -12.04 8.22 -1.01
N THR A 284 -12.11 7.18 -0.19
CA THR A 284 -11.52 5.88 -0.47
C THR A 284 -12.30 5.04 -1.47
N LYS A 285 -13.61 5.35 -1.63
CA LYS A 285 -14.50 4.60 -2.48
C LYS A 285 -15.50 5.52 -3.19
N LEU A 286 -15.62 5.36 -4.51
CA LEU A 286 -16.59 6.11 -5.32
C LEU A 286 -17.97 5.46 -5.29
N GLY A 287 -19.02 6.26 -5.04
CA GLY A 287 -20.41 5.81 -4.92
C GLY A 287 -21.31 6.06 -6.14
N ASN A 288 -20.93 6.95 -7.07
CA ASN A 288 -21.75 7.35 -8.22
C ASN A 288 -22.21 6.16 -9.08
N SER A 289 -23.50 5.89 -9.18
CA SER A 289 -24.03 4.76 -9.97
C SER A 289 -23.79 4.91 -11.47
N GLU A 290 -23.87 6.13 -12.01
CA GLU A 290 -23.62 6.44 -13.42
C GLU A 290 -22.17 6.12 -13.82
N ALA A 291 -21.18 6.31 -12.95
CA ALA A 291 -19.80 5.99 -13.20
C ALA A 291 -19.61 4.49 -13.53
N ARG A 292 -20.38 3.60 -12.87
CA ARG A 292 -20.37 2.15 -13.17
C ARG A 292 -20.84 1.89 -14.58
N THR A 293 -21.98 2.46 -14.96
CA THR A 293 -22.60 2.21 -16.26
C THR A 293 -21.78 2.76 -17.41
N ILE A 294 -21.25 3.98 -17.24
CA ILE A 294 -20.43 4.64 -18.26
C ILE A 294 -19.10 3.90 -18.44
N THR A 295 -18.43 3.52 -17.33
CA THR A 295 -17.17 2.76 -17.39
C THR A 295 -17.39 1.40 -18.06
N ASP A 296 -18.44 0.65 -17.66
CA ASP A 296 -18.77 -0.63 -18.28
C ASP A 296 -18.97 -0.47 -19.80
N ARG A 297 -19.76 0.51 -20.22
CA ARG A 297 -20.10 0.73 -21.63
C ARG A 297 -18.89 1.14 -22.46
N LEU A 298 -18.15 2.14 -22.03
CA LEU A 298 -16.98 2.64 -22.75
C LEU A 298 -15.90 1.56 -22.84
N PHE A 299 -15.59 0.94 -21.69
CA PHE A 299 -14.58 -0.10 -21.64
C PHE A 299 -14.96 -1.32 -22.50
N SER A 300 -16.19 -1.84 -22.38
CA SER A 300 -16.60 -3.03 -23.15
C SER A 300 -16.55 -2.78 -24.64
N THR A 301 -16.99 -1.61 -25.12
CA THR A 301 -16.99 -1.29 -26.56
C THR A 301 -15.57 -1.25 -27.13
N HIS A 302 -14.65 -0.55 -26.45
CA HIS A 302 -13.28 -0.41 -26.95
C HIS A 302 -12.45 -1.69 -26.76
N PHE A 303 -12.67 -2.39 -25.65
CA PHE A 303 -11.94 -3.62 -25.36
C PHE A 303 -12.37 -4.77 -26.29
N ASP A 304 -13.67 -4.92 -26.59
CA ASP A 304 -14.15 -5.90 -27.55
C ASP A 304 -13.54 -5.66 -28.94
N LYS A 305 -13.52 -4.40 -29.38
CA LYS A 305 -12.85 -4.00 -30.63
C LYS A 305 -11.36 -4.36 -30.60
N PHE A 306 -10.66 -4.04 -29.52
CA PHE A 306 -9.24 -4.37 -29.37
C PHE A 306 -8.97 -5.87 -29.49
N LEU A 307 -9.77 -6.71 -28.84
CA LEU A 307 -9.63 -8.18 -28.90
C LEU A 307 -9.82 -8.71 -30.33
N MET A 308 -10.76 -8.13 -31.08
CA MET A 308 -10.99 -8.52 -32.49
C MET A 308 -9.83 -8.09 -33.40
N GLU A 309 -9.23 -6.93 -33.15
CA GLU A 309 -8.09 -6.42 -33.92
C GLU A 309 -6.75 -7.10 -33.54
N ASN A 310 -6.67 -7.69 -32.33
CA ASN A 310 -5.44 -8.30 -31.79
C ASN A 310 -5.66 -9.74 -31.33
N PRO A 311 -5.97 -10.67 -32.26
CA PRO A 311 -6.40 -12.05 -31.92
C PRO A 311 -5.31 -12.85 -31.18
N GLN A 312 -4.02 -12.55 -31.39
CA GLN A 312 -2.92 -13.24 -30.69
C GLN A 312 -2.87 -12.83 -29.22
N VAL A 313 -3.03 -11.55 -28.92
CA VAL A 313 -3.09 -11.03 -27.56
C VAL A 313 -4.35 -11.55 -26.86
N ALA A 314 -5.49 -11.47 -27.54
CA ALA A 314 -6.77 -11.98 -27.05
C ALA A 314 -6.70 -13.47 -26.66
N ARG A 315 -6.04 -14.29 -27.51
CA ARG A 315 -5.82 -15.70 -27.23
C ARG A 315 -5.03 -15.92 -25.94
N LYS A 316 -3.93 -15.21 -25.76
CA LYS A 316 -3.10 -15.30 -24.53
C LYS A 316 -3.92 -14.94 -23.28
N ILE A 317 -4.76 -13.91 -23.34
CA ILE A 317 -5.64 -13.50 -22.23
C ILE A 317 -6.65 -14.61 -21.92
N VAL A 318 -7.33 -15.15 -22.92
CA VAL A 318 -8.32 -16.23 -22.73
C VAL A 318 -7.65 -17.49 -22.18
N GLU A 319 -6.52 -17.91 -22.75
CA GLU A 319 -5.77 -19.08 -22.28
C GLU A 319 -5.33 -18.94 -20.83
N LYS A 320 -4.87 -17.75 -20.42
CA LYS A 320 -4.54 -17.43 -19.00
C LYS A 320 -5.77 -17.63 -18.10
N GLY A 321 -6.93 -17.09 -18.48
CA GLY A 321 -8.18 -17.26 -17.73
C GLY A 321 -8.65 -18.72 -17.65
N ILE A 322 -8.49 -19.50 -18.72
CA ILE A 322 -8.82 -20.94 -18.73
C ILE A 322 -7.90 -21.71 -17.76
N LEU A 323 -6.60 -21.40 -17.74
CA LEU A 323 -5.66 -22.03 -16.81
C LEU A 323 -6.02 -21.69 -15.35
N ALA A 324 -6.33 -20.43 -15.07
CA ALA A 324 -6.79 -19.97 -13.74
C ALA A 324 -8.07 -20.71 -13.31
N SER A 325 -9.07 -20.83 -14.20
CA SER A 325 -10.31 -21.55 -13.91
C SER A 325 -10.06 -23.03 -13.61
N LYS A 326 -9.18 -23.69 -14.36
CA LYS A 326 -8.80 -25.09 -14.09
C LYS A 326 -8.15 -25.24 -12.72
N ALA A 327 -7.22 -24.36 -12.36
CA ALA A 327 -6.56 -24.36 -11.06
C ALA A 327 -7.58 -24.14 -9.93
N ARG A 328 -8.48 -23.16 -10.05
CA ARG A 328 -9.55 -22.88 -9.09
C ARG A 328 -10.49 -24.07 -8.90
N LEU A 329 -10.93 -24.69 -9.99
CA LEU A 329 -11.83 -25.86 -9.93
C LEU A 329 -11.13 -27.07 -9.31
N ALA A 330 -9.85 -27.30 -9.61
CA ALA A 330 -9.05 -28.35 -8.96
C ALA A 330 -8.92 -28.09 -7.45
N ALA A 331 -8.63 -26.86 -7.05
CA ALA A 331 -8.57 -26.45 -5.65
C ALA A 331 -9.92 -26.67 -4.92
N LYS A 332 -11.04 -26.30 -5.56
CA LYS A 332 -12.39 -26.51 -5.02
C LYS A 332 -12.69 -28.00 -4.80
N ARG A 333 -12.38 -28.84 -5.79
CA ARG A 333 -12.56 -30.30 -5.65
C ARG A 333 -11.72 -30.90 -4.54
N ALA A 334 -10.46 -30.47 -4.40
CA ALA A 334 -9.60 -30.91 -3.32
C ALA A 334 -10.17 -30.54 -1.94
N ARG A 335 -10.70 -29.32 -1.78
CA ARG A 335 -11.39 -28.87 -0.56
C ARG A 335 -12.63 -29.72 -0.26
N GLU A 336 -13.47 -30.00 -1.24
CA GLU A 336 -14.70 -30.80 -1.08
C GLU A 336 -14.39 -32.25 -0.68
N VAL A 337 -13.35 -32.86 -1.24
CA VAL A 337 -12.89 -34.19 -0.85
C VAL A 337 -12.39 -34.22 0.59
N THR A 338 -11.60 -33.22 0.98
CA THR A 338 -11.12 -33.07 2.37
C THR A 338 -12.30 -32.87 3.32
N ARG A 339 -13.26 -32.00 2.97
CA ARG A 339 -14.45 -31.71 3.78
C ARG A 339 -15.38 -32.92 3.92
N LYS A 340 -15.52 -33.75 2.88
CA LYS A 340 -16.29 -35.01 2.95
C LYS A 340 -15.61 -36.06 3.81
N LYS A 341 -14.27 -36.11 3.84
CA LYS A 341 -13.51 -37.00 4.73
C LYS A 341 -13.58 -36.59 6.20
N SER A 342 -13.73 -35.27 6.46
CA SER A 342 -13.86 -34.70 7.81
C SER A 342 -15.31 -34.46 8.25
N GLY A 343 -16.29 -34.95 7.52
CA GLY A 343 -17.73 -34.75 7.77
C GLY A 343 -18.31 -35.31 9.07
N LEU A 344 -17.47 -35.75 10.00
CA LEU A 344 -17.82 -36.13 11.36
C LEU A 344 -17.16 -35.28 12.46
N GLU A 345 -16.38 -34.24 12.10
CA GLU A 345 -15.65 -33.41 13.07
C GLU A 345 -15.86 -31.92 12.82
N ILE A 346 -16.82 -31.36 13.54
CA ILE A 346 -17.22 -29.92 13.53
C ILE A 346 -16.25 -29.06 14.35
N SER A 347 -14.97 -29.29 14.39
CA SER A 347 -13.97 -28.32 14.87
C SER A 347 -12.55 -28.87 14.81
N ASN A 348 -12.02 -29.11 13.64
CA ASN A 348 -10.60 -29.48 13.59
C ASN A 348 -9.72 -28.25 13.42
N LEU A 349 -9.50 -27.58 14.56
CA LEU A 349 -8.32 -26.72 14.70
C LEU A 349 -7.06 -27.56 14.44
N PRO A 350 -6.00 -26.99 13.85
CA PRO A 350 -4.77 -27.72 13.60
C PRO A 350 -4.27 -28.39 14.88
N GLY A 351 -3.95 -29.67 14.86
CA GLY A 351 -3.49 -30.41 16.06
C GLY A 351 -2.24 -29.80 16.70
N LYS A 352 -1.48 -29.01 15.96
CA LYS A 352 -0.31 -28.29 16.48
C LYS A 352 -0.64 -26.91 17.09
N LEU A 353 -1.86 -26.38 16.92
CA LEU A 353 -2.29 -25.13 17.53
C LEU A 353 -2.51 -25.34 19.05
N ALA A 354 -1.80 -24.55 19.84
CA ALA A 354 -2.13 -24.39 21.27
C ALA A 354 -3.01 -23.15 21.41
N ASP A 355 -4.32 -23.33 21.40
CA ASP A 355 -5.30 -22.24 21.43
C ASP A 355 -5.37 -21.54 22.80
N CYS A 356 -5.92 -20.31 22.81
CA CYS A 356 -6.25 -19.60 24.05
C CYS A 356 -7.68 -19.89 24.50
N SER A 357 -7.97 -19.56 25.75
CA SER A 357 -9.31 -19.78 26.33
C SER A 357 -10.31 -18.65 26.05
N SER A 358 -9.83 -17.47 25.68
CA SER A 358 -10.68 -16.34 25.29
C SER A 358 -11.34 -16.58 23.93
N ASN A 359 -12.61 -16.22 23.83
CA ASN A 359 -13.35 -16.16 22.55
C ASN A 359 -13.50 -14.72 22.04
N ASP A 360 -12.92 -13.74 22.72
CA ASP A 360 -12.91 -12.35 22.28
C ASP A 360 -11.72 -12.10 21.37
N PRO A 361 -11.94 -11.89 20.05
CA PRO A 361 -10.84 -11.68 19.11
C PRO A 361 -10.05 -10.38 19.37
N THR A 362 -10.66 -9.39 20.05
CA THR A 362 -10.02 -8.10 20.30
C THR A 362 -8.86 -8.17 21.27
N ILE A 363 -8.90 -9.12 22.19
CA ILE A 363 -7.82 -9.37 23.16
C ILE A 363 -6.97 -10.58 22.80
N SER A 364 -7.44 -11.42 21.86
CA SER A 364 -6.78 -12.69 21.52
C SER A 364 -5.65 -12.48 20.51
N GLU A 365 -4.52 -13.10 20.76
CA GLU A 365 -3.30 -13.02 19.98
C GLU A 365 -2.88 -14.40 19.47
N LEU A 366 -2.50 -14.49 18.19
CA LEU A 366 -1.92 -15.71 17.61
C LEU A 366 -0.44 -15.49 17.34
N PHE A 367 0.43 -16.18 18.06
CA PHE A 367 1.86 -16.21 17.78
C PHE A 367 2.17 -17.32 16.79
N ILE A 368 2.73 -16.92 15.65
CA ILE A 368 3.22 -17.82 14.60
C ILE A 368 4.71 -17.97 14.86
N VAL A 369 5.11 -19.14 15.37
CA VAL A 369 6.44 -19.36 15.93
C VAL A 369 7.25 -20.28 15.04
N GLU A 370 8.49 -19.88 14.72
CA GLU A 370 9.41 -20.70 13.95
C GLU A 370 9.89 -21.91 14.76
N GLY A 371 9.64 -23.10 14.22
CA GLY A 371 10.11 -24.37 14.77
C GLY A 371 9.35 -24.90 15.98
N ASP A 372 9.50 -26.21 16.21
CA ASP A 372 8.84 -26.89 17.30
C ASP A 372 9.49 -26.59 18.67
N SER A 373 10.81 -26.31 18.70
CA SER A 373 11.54 -26.00 19.94
C SER A 373 11.07 -24.70 20.56
N ALA A 374 11.18 -23.60 19.79
CA ALA A 374 10.69 -22.29 20.23
C ALA A 374 9.19 -22.29 20.46
N GLY A 375 8.42 -23.02 19.62
CA GLY A 375 6.99 -23.28 19.83
C GLY A 375 6.69 -23.98 21.18
N GLY A 376 7.56 -24.87 21.64
CA GLY A 376 7.47 -25.52 22.94
C GLY A 376 7.66 -24.54 24.09
N SER A 377 8.72 -23.74 24.08
CA SER A 377 8.98 -22.67 25.06
C SER A 377 7.85 -21.65 25.10
N ALA A 378 7.38 -21.20 23.91
CA ALA A 378 6.27 -20.24 23.79
C ALA A 378 4.96 -20.81 24.37
N LYS A 379 4.64 -22.11 24.15
CA LYS A 379 3.47 -22.78 24.73
C LYS A 379 3.51 -22.82 26.24
N GLN A 380 4.70 -22.95 26.83
CA GLN A 380 4.88 -22.97 28.28
C GLN A 380 4.81 -21.59 28.90
N GLY A 381 5.46 -20.59 28.27
CA GLY A 381 5.58 -19.21 28.76
C GLY A 381 4.33 -18.33 28.55
N ARG A 382 3.47 -18.65 27.60
CA ARG A 382 2.33 -17.79 27.19
C ARG A 382 1.27 -17.58 28.26
N SER A 383 0.52 -16.52 28.17
CA SER A 383 -0.77 -16.41 28.82
C SER A 383 -1.80 -17.30 28.10
N ARG A 384 -2.24 -18.38 28.78
CA ARG A 384 -3.25 -19.29 28.21
C ARG A 384 -4.62 -18.60 28.01
N HIS A 385 -4.83 -17.49 28.65
CA HIS A 385 -6.11 -16.79 28.56
C HIS A 385 -6.31 -16.17 27.18
N PHE A 386 -5.33 -15.43 26.65
CA PHE A 386 -5.49 -14.66 25.41
C PHE A 386 -4.44 -14.94 24.33
N GLN A 387 -3.41 -15.75 24.61
CA GLN A 387 -2.36 -16.06 23.63
C GLN A 387 -2.46 -17.49 23.13
N ALA A 388 -2.56 -17.63 21.81
CA ALA A 388 -2.47 -18.90 21.09
C ALA A 388 -1.11 -19.02 20.40
N ILE A 389 -0.59 -20.25 20.28
CA ILE A 389 0.70 -20.56 19.65
C ILE A 389 0.48 -21.53 18.49
N LEU A 390 0.94 -21.16 17.32
CA LEU A 390 0.99 -21.98 16.12
C LEU A 390 2.44 -22.14 15.67
N PRO A 391 3.11 -23.26 15.95
CA PRO A 391 4.41 -23.54 15.39
C PRO A 391 4.34 -23.80 13.89
N ILE A 392 5.27 -23.24 13.13
CA ILE A 392 5.46 -23.51 11.72
C ILE A 392 6.80 -24.22 11.51
N ARG A 393 6.84 -25.21 10.61
CA ARG A 393 8.03 -26.02 10.36
C ARG A 393 8.75 -25.54 9.12
N GLY A 394 9.87 -24.85 9.32
CA GLY A 394 10.73 -24.37 8.24
C GLY A 394 10.08 -23.32 7.36
N LYS A 395 10.64 -23.12 6.17
CA LYS A 395 10.19 -22.15 5.19
C LYS A 395 8.86 -22.57 4.58
N ILE A 396 7.82 -21.74 4.72
CA ILE A 396 6.54 -21.97 4.05
C ILE A 396 6.68 -21.80 2.55
N LEU A 397 5.70 -22.29 1.81
CA LEU A 397 5.65 -22.13 0.36
C LEU A 397 5.63 -20.63 -0.02
N ASN A 398 6.51 -20.23 -0.95
CA ASN A 398 6.46 -18.89 -1.54
C ASN A 398 5.22 -18.75 -2.43
N VAL A 399 4.23 -18.01 -1.94
CA VAL A 399 2.95 -17.83 -2.64
C VAL A 399 3.04 -16.93 -3.87
N GLU A 400 4.10 -16.15 -4.00
CA GLU A 400 4.35 -15.35 -5.21
C GLU A 400 4.60 -16.23 -6.44
N LYS A 401 5.19 -17.42 -6.25
CA LYS A 401 5.57 -18.39 -7.29
C LYS A 401 4.65 -19.59 -7.40
N ALA A 402 3.60 -19.67 -6.58
CA ALA A 402 2.79 -20.88 -6.47
C ALA A 402 1.37 -20.67 -6.98
N THR A 403 0.87 -21.68 -7.66
CA THR A 403 -0.55 -21.75 -8.06
C THR A 403 -1.45 -22.01 -6.85
N LEU A 404 -2.71 -21.58 -6.93
CA LEU A 404 -3.66 -21.65 -5.83
C LEU A 404 -3.85 -23.07 -5.28
N ASP A 405 -3.85 -24.08 -6.15
CA ASP A 405 -3.96 -25.50 -5.76
C ASP A 405 -2.76 -25.95 -4.90
N LYS A 406 -1.53 -25.54 -5.25
CA LYS A 406 -0.32 -25.83 -4.46
C LYS A 406 -0.35 -25.12 -3.11
N ILE A 407 -0.80 -23.88 -3.06
CA ILE A 407 -0.93 -23.09 -1.83
C ILE A 407 -1.89 -23.80 -0.87
N LEU A 408 -3.05 -24.21 -1.35
CA LEU A 408 -4.06 -24.91 -0.58
C LEU A 408 -3.68 -26.35 -0.21
N ALA A 409 -2.77 -26.98 -0.96
CA ALA A 409 -2.20 -28.28 -0.63
C ALA A 409 -1.13 -28.18 0.49
N ASN A 410 -0.53 -27.01 0.70
CA ASN A 410 0.50 -26.81 1.74
C ASN A 410 -0.11 -26.88 3.13
N GLU A 411 0.43 -27.76 3.98
CA GLU A 411 -0.10 -28.04 5.31
C GLU A 411 0.08 -26.86 6.28
N GLU A 412 1.23 -26.16 6.22
CA GLU A 412 1.53 -25.02 7.08
C GLU A 412 0.56 -23.86 6.81
N ILE A 413 0.34 -23.55 5.53
CA ILE A 413 -0.57 -22.50 5.08
C ILE A 413 -2.02 -22.85 5.46
N ARG A 414 -2.45 -24.10 5.25
CA ARG A 414 -3.80 -24.54 5.68
C ARG A 414 -3.99 -24.43 7.18
N SER A 415 -2.97 -24.82 7.94
CA SER A 415 -3.02 -24.71 9.41
C SER A 415 -3.22 -23.28 9.86
N LEU A 416 -2.54 -22.33 9.22
CA LEU A 416 -2.67 -20.90 9.52
C LEU A 416 -4.09 -20.40 9.23
N PHE A 417 -4.64 -20.68 8.03
CA PHE A 417 -6.01 -20.26 7.69
C PHE A 417 -7.07 -20.89 8.58
N THR A 418 -6.90 -22.15 8.91
CA THR A 418 -7.82 -22.83 9.82
C THR A 418 -7.76 -22.24 11.23
N ALA A 419 -6.56 -21.92 11.73
CA ALA A 419 -6.39 -21.27 13.02
C ALA A 419 -7.08 -19.90 13.08
N MET A 420 -6.97 -19.11 12.02
CA MET A 420 -7.58 -17.78 11.96
C MET A 420 -9.10 -17.79 11.81
N GLY A 421 -9.65 -18.78 11.13
CA GLY A 421 -11.11 -18.91 10.91
C GLY A 421 -11.70 -17.98 9.85
N THR A 422 -10.89 -17.14 9.20
CA THR A 422 -11.33 -16.08 8.26
C THR A 422 -11.64 -16.56 6.85
N GLY A 423 -11.28 -17.79 6.50
CA GLY A 423 -11.26 -18.22 5.11
C GLY A 423 -9.99 -17.77 4.38
N PHE A 424 -10.03 -17.74 3.04
CA PHE A 424 -8.84 -17.57 2.21
C PHE A 424 -9.18 -16.94 0.86
N GLY A 425 -8.36 -15.97 0.40
CA GLY A 425 -8.52 -15.32 -0.90
C GLY A 425 -9.89 -14.65 -1.04
N GLY A 426 -10.64 -15.00 -2.07
CA GLY A 426 -11.98 -14.45 -2.31
C GLY A 426 -13.04 -14.78 -1.26
N ASP A 427 -12.82 -15.84 -0.46
CA ASP A 427 -13.71 -16.24 0.65
C ASP A 427 -13.27 -15.63 2.00
N PHE A 428 -12.27 -14.75 2.01
CA PHE A 428 -11.75 -14.14 3.22
C PHE A 428 -12.77 -13.18 3.84
N ASP A 429 -13.09 -13.41 5.11
CA ASP A 429 -14.04 -12.62 5.90
C ASP A 429 -13.40 -12.21 7.23
N LEU A 430 -12.98 -10.96 7.31
CA LEU A 430 -12.30 -10.40 8.48
C LEU A 430 -13.18 -10.45 9.76
N SER A 431 -14.50 -10.38 9.60
CA SER A 431 -15.43 -10.44 10.74
C SER A 431 -15.41 -11.77 11.49
N LYS A 432 -14.90 -12.83 10.85
CA LYS A 432 -14.72 -14.16 11.43
C LYS A 432 -13.35 -14.39 12.07
N ALA A 433 -12.49 -13.37 12.09
CA ALA A 433 -11.17 -13.48 12.68
C ALA A 433 -11.25 -13.88 14.16
N ARG A 434 -10.56 -14.94 14.52
CA ARG A 434 -10.47 -15.42 15.90
C ARG A 434 -9.46 -14.64 16.73
N TYR A 435 -8.54 -13.97 16.07
CA TYR A 435 -7.48 -13.16 16.66
C TYR A 435 -7.33 -11.86 15.88
N GLN A 436 -7.23 -10.73 16.59
CA GLN A 436 -6.94 -9.42 15.99
C GLN A 436 -5.47 -9.00 16.11
N LYS A 437 -4.64 -9.87 16.69
CA LYS A 437 -3.18 -9.74 16.66
C LYS A 437 -2.55 -11.03 16.19
N LEU A 438 -1.88 -10.95 15.03
CA LEU A 438 -1.13 -12.05 14.43
C LEU A 438 0.34 -11.71 14.53
N VAL A 439 1.03 -12.35 15.47
CA VAL A 439 2.40 -12.01 15.82
C VAL A 439 3.36 -13.00 15.15
N ILE A 440 4.16 -12.53 14.21
CA ILE A 440 5.24 -13.32 13.59
C ILE A 440 6.42 -13.32 14.56
N MET A 441 6.83 -14.49 15.01
CA MET A 441 7.93 -14.68 15.94
C MET A 441 8.94 -15.69 15.36
N THR A 442 9.98 -15.18 14.72
CA THR A 442 11.03 -15.93 14.02
C THR A 442 12.38 -15.66 14.66
N ASP A 443 13.35 -16.53 14.40
CA ASP A 443 14.73 -16.35 14.82
C ASP A 443 15.32 -15.06 14.23
N ALA A 444 16.33 -14.50 14.90
CA ALA A 444 16.98 -13.25 14.46
C ALA A 444 18.08 -13.48 13.42
N ASP A 445 18.01 -14.58 12.67
CA ASP A 445 18.96 -14.95 11.62
C ASP A 445 18.40 -14.71 10.21
N VAL A 446 19.20 -15.06 9.19
CA VAL A 446 18.81 -14.90 7.77
C VAL A 446 17.63 -15.79 7.38
N ASP A 447 17.51 -16.99 7.98
CA ASP A 447 16.42 -17.91 7.70
C ASP A 447 15.11 -17.42 8.33
N GLY A 448 15.15 -16.94 9.58
CA GLY A 448 14.02 -16.30 10.25
C GLY A 448 13.54 -15.05 9.51
N SER A 449 14.45 -14.23 9.00
CA SER A 449 14.12 -13.07 8.16
C SER A 449 13.43 -13.48 6.86
N HIS A 450 13.87 -14.58 6.24
CA HIS A 450 13.21 -15.14 5.05
C HIS A 450 11.81 -15.69 5.36
N ILE A 451 11.63 -16.43 6.47
CA ILE A 451 10.33 -16.93 6.92
C ILE A 451 9.37 -15.77 7.20
N ARG A 452 9.83 -14.71 7.84
CA ARG A 452 9.08 -13.47 8.06
C ARG A 452 8.58 -12.87 6.75
N THR A 453 9.46 -12.74 5.76
CA THR A 453 9.12 -12.21 4.43
C THR A 453 8.10 -13.10 3.72
N LEU A 454 8.22 -14.44 3.80
CA LEU A 454 7.25 -15.38 3.24
C LEU A 454 5.86 -15.23 3.88
N LEU A 455 5.80 -15.07 5.21
CA LEU A 455 4.55 -14.85 5.95
C LEU A 455 3.90 -13.50 5.60
N ILE A 456 4.70 -12.43 5.55
CA ILE A 456 4.20 -11.10 5.13
C ILE A 456 3.64 -11.17 3.70
N THR A 457 4.35 -11.84 2.78
CA THR A 457 3.88 -12.05 1.40
C THR A 457 2.55 -12.81 1.38
N LEU A 458 2.42 -13.87 2.17
CA LEU A 458 1.18 -14.63 2.31
C LEU A 458 0.02 -13.76 2.81
N PHE A 459 0.23 -13.01 3.87
CA PHE A 459 -0.79 -12.10 4.42
C PHE A 459 -1.19 -11.02 3.41
N TYR A 460 -0.23 -10.36 2.80
CA TYR A 460 -0.49 -9.32 1.81
C TYR A 460 -1.28 -9.83 0.60
N ARG A 461 -0.92 -11.03 0.08
CA ARG A 461 -1.55 -11.57 -1.14
C ARG A 461 -2.93 -12.18 -0.90
N TYR A 462 -3.14 -12.84 0.23
CA TYR A 462 -4.34 -13.65 0.46
C TYR A 462 -5.20 -13.23 1.66
N MET A 463 -4.70 -12.34 2.49
CA MET A 463 -5.37 -11.87 3.71
C MET A 463 -5.22 -10.35 3.86
N ARG A 464 -5.23 -9.66 2.75
CA ARG A 464 -5.00 -8.22 2.66
C ARG A 464 -5.86 -7.40 3.63
N PRO A 465 -7.17 -7.67 3.83
CA PRO A 465 -7.96 -6.93 4.82
C PRO A 465 -7.43 -7.04 6.25
N ALA A 466 -6.71 -8.12 6.61
CA ALA A 466 -6.07 -8.23 7.92
C ALA A 466 -4.81 -7.35 8.03
N VAL A 467 -4.10 -7.14 6.93
CA VAL A 467 -2.95 -6.21 6.88
C VAL A 467 -3.45 -4.77 6.95
N GLU A 468 -4.48 -4.43 6.18
CA GLU A 468 -5.11 -3.10 6.16
C GLU A 468 -5.79 -2.74 7.50
N ALA A 469 -6.30 -3.74 8.22
CA ALA A 469 -6.80 -3.58 9.60
C ALA A 469 -5.70 -3.59 10.66
N GLU A 470 -4.42 -3.62 10.24
CA GLU A 470 -3.25 -3.56 11.11
C GLU A 470 -3.16 -4.72 12.14
N TYR A 471 -3.66 -5.92 11.77
CA TYR A 471 -3.63 -7.09 12.66
C TYR A 471 -2.28 -7.82 12.67
N ILE A 472 -1.34 -7.48 11.78
CA ILE A 472 -0.07 -8.17 11.63
C ILE A 472 1.02 -7.47 12.43
N TYR A 473 1.71 -8.23 13.27
CA TYR A 473 2.82 -7.74 14.10
C TYR A 473 4.05 -8.63 13.93
N ILE A 474 5.21 -8.04 14.15
CA ILE A 474 6.51 -8.74 14.20
C ILE A 474 7.05 -8.59 15.61
N ALA A 475 7.24 -9.72 16.31
CA ALA A 475 7.87 -9.73 17.61
C ALA A 475 9.34 -9.29 17.51
N GLN A 476 9.81 -8.58 18.51
CA GLN A 476 11.18 -8.11 18.63
C GLN A 476 11.83 -8.77 19.87
N PRO A 477 12.32 -10.02 19.75
CA PRO A 477 13.07 -10.65 20.82
C PRO A 477 14.41 -9.94 21.03
N PRO A 478 15.00 -9.96 22.24
CA PRO A 478 16.31 -9.36 22.48
C PRO A 478 17.40 -10.15 21.77
N LEU A 479 18.40 -9.42 21.23
CA LEU A 479 19.59 -10.03 20.63
C LEU A 479 20.62 -10.45 21.66
N TYR A 480 20.68 -9.74 22.80
CA TYR A 480 21.70 -9.95 23.82
C TYR A 480 21.11 -10.12 25.21
N LYS A 481 21.78 -10.97 25.99
CA LYS A 481 21.61 -11.06 27.45
C LYS A 481 22.93 -10.62 28.10
N LEU A 482 22.86 -9.60 28.95
CA LEU A 482 23.96 -9.08 29.71
C LEU A 482 23.75 -9.40 31.19
N LYS A 483 24.63 -10.20 31.77
CA LYS A 483 24.56 -10.59 33.19
C LYS A 483 25.69 -9.93 33.98
N GLN A 484 25.32 -9.23 35.04
CA GLN A 484 26.29 -8.64 35.96
C GLN A 484 25.89 -8.93 37.41
N GLY A 485 26.61 -9.83 38.03
CA GLY A 485 26.27 -10.32 39.37
C GLY A 485 24.93 -11.06 39.41
N LYS A 486 23.95 -10.49 40.10
CA LYS A 486 22.58 -11.01 40.16
C LYS A 486 21.63 -10.38 39.15
N ASN A 487 22.08 -9.30 38.48
CA ASN A 487 21.24 -8.56 37.56
C ASN A 487 21.38 -9.12 36.13
N GLU A 488 20.28 -9.28 35.45
CA GLU A 488 20.20 -9.67 34.04
C GLU A 488 19.49 -8.56 33.27
N TYR A 489 20.07 -8.21 32.10
CA TYR A 489 19.54 -7.19 31.20
C TYR A 489 19.36 -7.82 29.82
N TYR A 490 18.22 -7.56 29.20
CA TYR A 490 17.92 -7.97 27.85
C TYR A 490 17.98 -6.77 26.93
N ILE A 491 18.71 -6.90 25.84
CA ILE A 491 19.13 -5.79 25.00
C ILE A 491 18.75 -6.11 23.54
N GLN A 492 18.12 -5.15 22.89
CA GLN A 492 17.50 -5.33 21.58
C GLN A 492 18.47 -5.18 20.41
N ASN A 493 19.50 -4.31 20.54
CA ASN A 493 20.41 -3.97 19.45
C ASN A 493 21.78 -3.53 19.97
N ASP A 494 22.77 -3.41 19.04
CA ASP A 494 24.14 -3.05 19.37
C ASP A 494 24.29 -1.68 20.01
N LYS A 495 23.49 -0.69 19.58
CA LYS A 495 23.51 0.66 20.13
C LYS A 495 23.10 0.66 21.62
N GLU A 496 22.01 -0.04 21.93
CA GLU A 496 21.55 -0.20 23.31
C GLU A 496 22.60 -0.96 24.17
N LEU A 497 23.29 -1.94 23.57
CA LEU A 497 24.38 -2.66 24.22
C LEU A 497 25.52 -1.74 24.59
N GLU A 498 25.97 -0.90 23.68
CA GLU A 498 27.04 0.07 23.93
C GLU A 498 26.66 1.09 25.02
N GLU A 499 25.42 1.60 24.97
CA GLU A 499 24.90 2.53 25.97
C GLU A 499 24.87 1.85 27.34
N LYS A 500 24.36 0.62 27.41
CA LYS A 500 24.26 -0.14 28.67
C LYS A 500 25.62 -0.50 29.25
N LEU A 501 26.57 -0.87 28.43
CA LEU A 501 27.95 -1.14 28.86
C LEU A 501 28.66 0.11 29.45
N LYS A 502 28.32 1.31 28.98
CA LYS A 502 28.84 2.59 29.52
C LYS A 502 28.23 2.94 30.90
N GLU A 503 26.98 2.54 31.13
CA GLU A 503 26.27 2.78 32.38
C GLU A 503 26.69 1.84 33.52
N LEU A 504 27.09 0.61 33.17
CA LEU A 504 27.35 -0.42 34.16
C LEU A 504 28.73 -0.25 34.84
N PRO A 505 28.85 -0.55 36.15
CA PRO A 505 30.12 -0.55 36.86
C PRO A 505 31.13 -1.54 36.23
N ALA A 506 32.42 -1.20 36.27
CA ALA A 506 33.48 -2.06 35.72
C ALA A 506 33.61 -3.41 36.49
N HIS A 507 33.13 -3.49 37.72
CA HIS A 507 33.19 -4.70 38.53
C HIS A 507 31.86 -4.99 39.24
N PRO A 508 31.39 -6.27 39.22
CA PRO A 508 31.94 -7.43 38.51
C PRO A 508 31.83 -7.23 36.99
N LYS A 509 32.76 -7.79 36.21
CA LYS A 509 32.75 -7.70 34.75
C LYS A 509 31.45 -8.27 34.18
N PRO A 510 30.73 -7.54 33.33
CA PRO A 510 29.52 -8.04 32.67
C PRO A 510 29.82 -9.26 31.78
N GLN A 511 28.96 -10.25 31.84
CA GLN A 511 29.00 -11.42 30.94
C GLN A 511 27.96 -11.20 29.84
N LEU A 512 28.40 -11.13 28.60
CA LEU A 512 27.58 -10.96 27.42
C LEU A 512 27.29 -12.34 26.79
N SER A 513 26.02 -12.61 26.50
CA SER A 513 25.56 -13.74 25.70
C SER A 513 24.72 -13.23 24.55
N ARG A 514 24.99 -13.68 23.32
CA ARG A 514 24.16 -13.39 22.15
C ARG A 514 23.24 -14.55 21.91
N TYR A 515 21.94 -14.28 21.74
CA TYR A 515 20.97 -15.29 21.31
C TYR A 515 21.07 -15.49 19.80
N LYS A 516 21.21 -16.74 19.37
CA LYS A 516 21.21 -17.12 17.95
C LYS A 516 19.81 -17.45 17.44
N GLY A 517 18.91 -17.83 18.33
CA GLY A 517 17.54 -18.13 18.00
C GLY A 517 16.63 -18.22 19.23
N LEU A 518 15.33 -18.20 19.02
CA LEU A 518 14.29 -18.28 20.05
C LEU A 518 14.35 -19.60 20.83
N GLY A 519 14.86 -20.68 20.22
CA GLY A 519 15.02 -21.97 20.85
C GLY A 519 16.05 -22.02 21.98
N GLU A 520 16.91 -20.99 22.10
CA GLU A 520 17.88 -20.84 23.19
C GLU A 520 17.26 -20.17 24.44
N MET A 521 16.07 -19.59 24.31
CA MET A 521 15.35 -18.96 25.40
C MET A 521 14.46 -19.99 26.10
N ASP A 522 14.50 -19.99 27.43
CA ASP A 522 13.52 -20.72 28.21
C ASP A 522 12.14 -20.00 28.21
N ALA A 523 11.13 -20.69 28.76
CA ALA A 523 9.77 -20.21 28.74
C ALA A 523 9.57 -18.89 29.51
N GLU A 524 10.29 -18.68 30.60
CA GLU A 524 10.22 -17.49 31.43
C GLU A 524 10.90 -16.29 30.73
N GLN A 525 12.08 -16.52 30.17
CA GLN A 525 12.78 -15.49 29.38
C GLN A 525 11.96 -15.04 28.17
N LEU A 526 11.36 -15.99 27.43
CA LEU A 526 10.53 -15.67 26.26
C LEU A 526 9.27 -14.90 26.66
N TRP A 527 8.66 -15.24 27.79
CA TRP A 527 7.54 -14.49 28.33
C TRP A 527 7.96 -13.06 28.68
N GLU A 528 8.96 -12.90 29.55
CA GLU A 528 9.35 -11.59 30.08
C GLU A 528 9.81 -10.61 29.01
N THR A 529 10.48 -11.09 27.94
CA THR A 529 11.12 -10.23 26.95
C THR A 529 10.27 -10.00 25.70
N THR A 530 9.46 -11.00 25.31
CA THR A 530 8.87 -11.04 23.96
C THR A 530 7.36 -11.20 23.95
N MET A 531 6.77 -11.88 24.96
CA MET A 531 5.35 -12.22 24.94
C MET A 531 4.51 -11.40 25.94
N ASN A 532 5.10 -10.94 27.03
CA ASN A 532 4.40 -10.17 28.06
C ASN A 532 3.99 -8.79 27.51
N PRO A 533 2.69 -8.45 27.46
CA PRO A 533 2.21 -7.15 26.95
C PRO A 533 2.83 -5.92 27.63
N GLU A 534 3.28 -6.04 28.88
CA GLU A 534 3.85 -4.92 29.64
C GLU A 534 5.30 -4.58 29.23
N ASN A 535 6.06 -5.58 28.74
CA ASN A 535 7.50 -5.45 28.53
C ASN A 535 7.93 -5.62 27.07
N ARG A 536 7.09 -6.25 26.25
CA ARG A 536 7.45 -6.62 24.87
C ARG A 536 7.50 -5.43 23.94
N SER A 537 8.36 -5.52 22.92
CA SER A 537 8.36 -4.66 21.75
C SER A 537 7.85 -5.43 20.53
N MET A 538 6.98 -4.81 19.74
CA MET A 538 6.48 -5.37 18.47
C MET A 538 6.43 -4.28 17.42
N LEU A 539 6.77 -4.64 16.17
CA LEU A 539 6.56 -3.79 15.01
C LEU A 539 5.20 -4.14 14.39
N GLN A 540 4.35 -3.14 14.20
CA GLN A 540 3.11 -3.29 13.46
C GLN A 540 3.39 -3.21 11.97
N VAL A 541 2.80 -4.11 11.18
CA VAL A 541 2.92 -4.11 9.72
C VAL A 541 1.76 -3.30 9.15
N SER A 542 2.07 -2.22 8.46
CA SER A 542 1.12 -1.38 7.75
C SER A 542 1.46 -1.31 6.26
N VAL A 543 0.49 -0.95 5.43
CA VAL A 543 0.68 -0.70 4.01
C VAL A 543 0.36 0.76 3.75
N GLU A 544 1.40 1.57 3.51
CA GLU A 544 1.25 2.99 3.20
C GLU A 544 1.00 3.22 1.71
N ASP A 545 1.72 2.49 0.86
CA ASP A 545 1.59 2.50 -0.60
C ASP A 545 1.44 1.07 -1.13
N ALA A 546 0.26 0.77 -1.66
CA ALA A 546 -0.07 -0.57 -2.16
C ALA A 546 0.70 -0.92 -3.45
N ALA A 547 1.00 0.07 -4.28
CA ALA A 547 1.73 -0.15 -5.53
C ALA A 547 3.22 -0.43 -5.24
N GLU A 548 3.81 0.32 -4.32
CA GLU A 548 5.19 0.10 -3.88
C GLU A 548 5.35 -1.25 -3.17
N ALA A 549 4.42 -1.59 -2.27
CA ALA A 549 4.41 -2.89 -1.59
C ALA A 549 4.31 -4.05 -2.59
N ASP A 550 3.45 -3.95 -3.61
CA ASP A 550 3.34 -4.94 -4.68
C ASP A 550 4.66 -5.11 -5.45
N GLN A 551 5.31 -3.99 -5.82
CA GLN A 551 6.58 -4.02 -6.53
C GLN A 551 7.71 -4.63 -5.68
N ILE A 552 7.83 -4.27 -4.41
CA ILE A 552 8.86 -4.80 -3.51
C ILE A 552 8.67 -6.30 -3.32
N LEU A 553 7.45 -6.77 -3.10
CA LEU A 553 7.18 -8.20 -2.95
C LEU A 553 7.49 -8.96 -4.24
N ASP A 554 7.14 -8.42 -5.41
CA ASP A 554 7.47 -9.03 -6.69
C ASP A 554 8.99 -9.08 -6.93
N ILE A 555 9.73 -8.00 -6.63
CA ILE A 555 11.19 -7.96 -6.74
C ILE A 555 11.84 -9.00 -5.83
N LEU A 556 11.46 -9.04 -4.56
CA LEU A 556 12.09 -9.89 -3.55
C LEU A 556 11.68 -11.37 -3.69
N MET A 557 10.42 -11.63 -3.97
CA MET A 557 9.81 -12.96 -3.90
C MET A 557 9.40 -13.52 -5.25
N GLY A 558 9.38 -12.71 -6.32
CA GLY A 558 9.01 -13.10 -7.67
C GLY A 558 10.03 -14.01 -8.38
N ASP A 559 9.67 -14.48 -9.59
CA ASP A 559 10.48 -15.45 -10.34
C ASP A 559 11.75 -14.87 -10.95
N ARG A 560 11.77 -13.58 -11.29
CA ARG A 560 12.90 -12.93 -11.95
C ARG A 560 14.04 -12.66 -10.98
N VAL A 561 15.24 -13.05 -11.37
CA VAL A 561 16.46 -12.88 -10.56
C VAL A 561 17.07 -11.50 -10.73
N GLU A 562 17.03 -10.95 -11.95
CA GLU A 562 17.67 -9.68 -12.30
C GLU A 562 17.17 -8.50 -11.45
N PRO A 563 15.84 -8.26 -11.32
CA PRO A 563 15.34 -7.15 -10.48
C PRO A 563 15.77 -7.28 -9.01
N ARG A 564 15.83 -8.52 -8.50
CA ARG A 564 16.29 -8.78 -7.12
C ARG A 564 17.77 -8.49 -6.96
N ARG A 565 18.61 -8.86 -7.94
CA ARG A 565 20.04 -8.56 -7.94
C ARG A 565 20.27 -7.06 -7.97
N GLU A 566 19.62 -6.34 -8.89
CA GLU A 566 19.69 -4.87 -8.98
C GLU A 566 19.27 -4.19 -7.67
N PHE A 567 18.22 -4.69 -7.03
CA PHE A 567 17.77 -4.19 -5.74
C PHE A 567 18.83 -4.39 -4.65
N ILE A 568 19.42 -5.59 -4.55
CA ILE A 568 20.47 -5.89 -3.57
C ILE A 568 21.69 -5.01 -3.82
N GLU A 569 22.16 -4.91 -5.07
CA GLU A 569 23.34 -4.11 -5.43
C GLU A 569 23.15 -2.62 -5.14
N SER A 570 21.99 -2.06 -5.45
CA SER A 570 21.68 -0.65 -5.21
C SER A 570 21.52 -0.30 -3.73
N ASN A 571 21.08 -1.25 -2.90
CA ASN A 571 20.87 -1.07 -1.47
C ASN A 571 22.03 -1.60 -0.60
N ALA A 572 23.05 -2.23 -1.17
CA ALA A 572 24.18 -2.81 -0.43
C ALA A 572 24.91 -1.79 0.46
N LYS A 573 24.94 -0.52 0.06
CA LYS A 573 25.57 0.58 0.82
C LYS A 573 24.86 0.90 2.16
N TYR A 574 23.61 0.46 2.34
CA TYR A 574 22.83 0.68 3.56
C TYR A 574 22.91 -0.49 4.54
N VAL A 575 23.54 -1.59 4.14
CA VAL A 575 23.68 -2.79 4.97
C VAL A 575 24.94 -2.69 5.80
N ASN A 576 24.80 -2.75 7.12
CA ASN A 576 25.93 -2.95 8.01
C ASN A 576 26.44 -4.39 7.84
N MET A 577 27.75 -4.55 7.63
CA MET A 577 28.37 -5.87 7.51
C MET A 577 28.23 -6.72 8.79
N GLU A 578 28.01 -6.06 9.94
CA GLU A 578 27.78 -6.70 11.24
C GLU A 578 26.37 -7.32 11.36
N ASP A 579 25.42 -6.84 10.57
CA ASP A 579 24.04 -7.39 10.50
C ASP A 579 23.97 -8.63 9.59
N LEU A 580 25.01 -8.89 8.82
CA LEU A 580 25.15 -10.09 8.00
C LEU A 580 25.90 -11.14 8.83
N ASP A 581 25.19 -12.19 9.22
CA ASP A 581 25.77 -13.40 9.84
C ASP A 581 26.63 -14.15 8.79
N ILE A 582 27.80 -13.59 8.43
CA ILE A 582 28.79 -14.18 7.51
C ILE A 582 29.96 -14.74 8.34
#